data_10adaeb05b6bf831e3d3344a6d56cc01
#
_entry.id   10adaeb05b6bf831e3d3344a6d56cc01
#
_cell.length_a   1.000
_cell.length_b   1.000
_cell.length_c   1.000
_cell.angle_alpha   90.00
_cell.angle_beta   90.00
_cell.angle_gamma   90.00
#
_symmetry.space_group_name_H-M   'P 1'
#
loop_
_entity.id
_entity.type
_entity.pdbx_description
1 polymer ?
#
loop_
_entity_poly.entity_id
_entity_poly.type
_entity_poly.pdbx_seq_one_letter_code
_entity_poly.pdbx_strand_id
1 'polypeptide(L)'
;VSFGRSPLFDGLDIGIERGDRACLVGRNGSGKSTLLKALAGLIDLDAGERFVQPGVTIAYLPQETPVRTDMTVWDHVAEAFSRPPEPHRIETVLSRLQLDGNRRLSELSGGEARRASLARTLAPEPDILLLDEPTNHLDLPTIEWLEQFLLAYRGGFLVISHDRTFLTRISRRTYWLDRGHLRPLDRGYADFESWSDAILEEEERALARLERRIESETEWLGRSITARRKRNEGRKRRLLELRAQRAAWIGPQGRVNLAIATEESRSRLMIEAEAISKYLPGTAPGEPPRAIVRDFSTRIMRGDRIGIIGPNGAGKTTLVRLLTGQILPDTGTVRLARTVHPAYFDQRRASLDPAKTLWQTLCPEGGDRVMVRGHSRHVVAYLRDFLFDEKQAKAPVASLSGGERNRLLLARVLAQPSNLLVLDEPTNDLDMDTLDLLQEVLDEYDGTLILVSHDRDFLDRLVNGTFVLLGDGRVREYAGGYSDYLRQSRGDAPIAAPRPPKPPERRPERPERQPRARLSYKEMRELESLPAEIERLTQEKKTLEAMLADGSLYQRDRAAFEDAVRRLGTVREALTKAEERWLELEARREELARS
;
A
#
# COMPACT_ATOMS: atom_id res chain seq x y z
N VAL A 1 22.11 -0.34 19.53
CA VAL A 1 21.28 -1.47 20.00
C VAL A 1 21.64 -2.69 19.19
N SER A 2 21.97 -3.80 19.83
CA SER A 2 22.32 -5.05 19.16
C SER A 2 21.49 -6.23 19.71
N PHE A 3 21.02 -7.08 18.79
CA PHE A 3 20.42 -8.37 19.11
C PHE A 3 21.29 -9.47 18.50
N GLY A 4 22.21 -10.06 19.28
CA GLY A 4 23.13 -11.07 18.80
C GLY A 4 24.48 -10.52 18.31
N ARG A 5 25.00 -11.02 17.16
CA ARG A 5 26.38 -10.75 16.72
C ARG A 5 26.59 -9.44 15.95
N SER A 6 25.55 -8.79 15.46
CA SER A 6 25.65 -7.56 14.67
C SER A 6 24.79 -6.44 15.29
N PRO A 7 25.27 -5.20 15.33
CA PRO A 7 24.44 -4.06 15.76
C PRO A 7 23.29 -3.85 14.79
N LEU A 8 22.10 -3.59 15.34
CA LEU A 8 20.91 -3.26 14.56
C LEU A 8 21.02 -1.84 14.02
N PHE A 9 21.61 -0.94 14.79
CA PHE A 9 21.88 0.46 14.45
C PHE A 9 23.32 0.81 14.80
N ASP A 10 23.96 1.60 13.95
CA ASP A 10 25.27 2.16 14.18
C ASP A 10 25.31 3.64 13.78
N GLY A 11 25.70 4.50 14.74
CA GLY A 11 25.83 5.95 14.49
C GLY A 11 24.54 6.64 14.06
N LEU A 12 23.39 6.31 14.70
CA LEU A 12 22.09 6.86 14.35
C LEU A 12 21.81 8.12 15.19
N ASP A 13 21.54 9.24 14.51
CA ASP A 13 21.08 10.49 15.11
C ASP A 13 19.65 10.80 14.68
N ILE A 14 18.77 11.04 15.65
CA ILE A 14 17.37 11.45 15.41
C ILE A 14 16.94 12.45 16.47
N GLY A 15 16.31 13.55 16.03
CA GLY A 15 15.66 14.51 16.89
C GLY A 15 14.19 14.64 16.55
N ILE A 16 13.33 14.74 17.57
CA ILE A 16 11.89 14.98 17.42
C ILE A 16 11.54 16.16 18.31
N GLU A 17 11.02 17.21 17.70
CA GLU A 17 10.62 18.43 18.37
C GLU A 17 9.10 18.55 18.44
N ARG A 18 8.63 19.43 19.30
CA ARG A 18 7.20 19.77 19.38
C ARG A 18 6.73 20.39 18.07
N GLY A 19 5.67 19.84 17.48
CA GLY A 19 5.14 20.25 16.18
C GLY A 19 5.73 19.51 14.98
N ASP A 20 6.75 18.66 15.19
CA ASP A 20 7.26 17.79 14.15
C ASP A 20 6.21 16.78 13.70
N ARG A 21 6.11 16.58 12.40
CA ARG A 21 5.23 15.62 11.75
C ARG A 21 6.07 14.66 10.93
N ALA A 22 6.62 13.66 11.59
CA ALA A 22 7.58 12.75 10.98
C ALA A 22 7.01 11.35 10.79
N CYS A 23 7.43 10.70 9.69
CA CYS A 23 7.23 9.27 9.50
C CYS A 23 8.57 8.54 9.42
N LEU A 24 8.59 7.29 9.88
CA LEU A 24 9.73 6.38 9.82
C LEU A 24 9.40 5.23 8.87
N VAL A 25 10.11 5.15 7.77
CA VAL A 25 9.96 4.13 6.74
C VAL A 25 11.19 3.23 6.67
N GLY A 26 11.01 2.03 6.16
CA GLY A 26 12.07 1.02 6.01
C GLY A 26 11.50 -0.37 6.01
N ARG A 27 12.29 -1.35 5.61
CA ARG A 27 11.88 -2.76 5.46
C ARG A 27 11.48 -3.39 6.79
N ASN A 28 10.70 -4.48 6.74
CA ASN A 28 10.43 -5.28 7.92
C ASN A 28 11.74 -5.91 8.45
N GLY A 29 11.89 -5.90 9.78
CA GLY A 29 13.13 -6.34 10.42
C GLY A 29 14.28 -5.33 10.41
N SER A 30 14.12 -4.13 9.80
CA SER A 30 15.15 -3.09 9.85
C SER A 30 15.33 -2.45 11.24
N GLY A 31 14.41 -2.71 12.17
CA GLY A 31 14.48 -2.21 13.54
C GLY A 31 13.63 -0.98 13.82
N LYS A 32 12.67 -0.62 12.97
CA LYS A 32 11.78 0.53 13.16
C LYS A 32 11.11 0.56 14.54
N SER A 33 10.43 -0.52 14.91
CA SER A 33 9.76 -0.66 16.22
C SER A 33 10.75 -0.63 17.38
N THR A 34 11.95 -1.20 17.18
CA THR A 34 13.03 -1.14 18.18
C THR A 34 13.52 0.30 18.39
N LEU A 35 13.63 1.08 17.31
CA LEU A 35 13.99 2.48 17.40
C LEU A 35 12.92 3.28 18.16
N LEU A 36 11.63 3.06 17.87
CA LEU A 36 10.56 3.73 18.62
C LEU A 36 10.59 3.35 20.10
N LYS A 37 10.81 2.06 20.43
CA LYS A 37 10.94 1.60 21.83
C LYS A 37 12.13 2.24 22.54
N ALA A 38 13.26 2.39 21.84
CA ALA A 38 14.44 3.08 22.37
C ALA A 38 14.14 4.57 22.61
N LEU A 39 13.49 5.26 21.69
CA LEU A 39 13.04 6.65 21.85
C LEU A 39 12.03 6.81 22.98
N ALA A 40 11.14 5.83 23.17
CA ALA A 40 10.21 5.80 24.31
C ALA A 40 10.91 5.53 25.66
N GLY A 41 12.16 5.04 25.65
CA GLY A 41 12.87 4.62 26.86
C GLY A 41 12.46 3.27 27.40
N LEU A 42 11.89 2.41 26.56
CA LEU A 42 11.48 1.05 26.90
C LEU A 42 12.59 0.02 26.68
N ILE A 43 13.67 0.42 26.01
CA ILE A 43 14.85 -0.41 25.73
C ILE A 43 16.07 0.44 26.01
N ASP A 44 17.03 -0.14 26.73
CA ASP A 44 18.33 0.50 27.01
C ASP A 44 19.21 0.47 25.76
N LEU A 45 20.02 1.50 25.61
CA LEU A 45 20.99 1.62 24.53
C LEU A 45 22.30 0.97 24.94
N ASP A 46 22.92 0.16 24.07
CA ASP A 46 24.27 -0.38 24.30
C ASP A 46 25.34 0.70 24.25
N ALA A 47 25.14 1.73 23.43
CA ALA A 47 26.00 2.91 23.30
C ALA A 47 25.17 4.10 22.79
N GLY A 48 25.66 5.31 23.03
CA GLY A 48 24.97 6.57 22.70
C GLY A 48 24.14 7.11 23.85
N GLU A 49 23.49 8.22 23.63
CA GLU A 49 22.71 8.93 24.63
C GLU A 49 21.29 9.19 24.13
N ARG A 50 20.32 8.99 25.01
CA ARG A 50 18.95 9.44 24.83
C ARG A 50 18.70 10.65 25.72
N PHE A 51 18.51 11.79 25.09
CA PHE A 51 18.16 13.02 25.80
C PHE A 51 16.66 13.31 25.65
N VAL A 52 15.99 13.60 26.76
CA VAL A 52 14.61 14.11 26.79
C VAL A 52 14.60 15.38 27.64
N GLN A 53 14.07 16.45 27.07
CA GLN A 53 13.96 17.71 27.80
C GLN A 53 13.06 17.50 29.04
N PRO A 54 13.49 18.00 30.24
CA PRO A 54 12.69 17.87 31.46
C PRO A 54 11.27 18.42 31.28
N GLY A 55 10.27 17.64 31.68
CA GLY A 55 8.86 18.02 31.61
C GLY A 55 8.15 17.62 30.29
N VAL A 56 8.87 17.11 29.30
CA VAL A 56 8.26 16.58 28.06
C VAL A 56 7.64 15.21 28.32
N THR A 57 6.40 15.07 27.92
CA THR A 57 5.64 13.80 27.99
C THR A 57 5.71 13.06 26.67
N ILE A 58 6.01 11.75 26.72
CA ILE A 58 6.09 10.87 25.56
C ILE A 58 5.10 9.74 25.73
N ALA A 59 4.27 9.46 24.71
CA ALA A 59 3.44 8.28 24.68
C ALA A 59 3.83 7.39 23.47
N TYR A 60 3.81 6.09 23.71
CA TYR A 60 4.14 5.07 22.71
C TYR A 60 2.94 4.15 22.48
N LEU A 61 2.53 4.01 21.22
CA LEU A 61 1.56 3.01 20.78
C LEU A 61 2.33 1.80 20.25
N PRO A 62 2.30 0.65 20.92
CA PRO A 62 2.97 -0.57 20.43
C PRO A 62 2.23 -1.19 19.25
N GLN A 63 2.94 -1.95 18.43
CA GLN A 63 2.35 -2.71 17.32
C GLN A 63 1.40 -3.81 17.82
N GLU A 64 1.77 -4.53 18.89
CA GLU A 64 0.94 -5.56 19.50
C GLU A 64 -0.03 -4.96 20.52
N THR A 65 -1.26 -5.48 20.56
CA THR A 65 -2.23 -5.10 21.58
C THR A 65 -1.87 -5.73 22.93
N PRO A 66 -2.04 -5.00 24.04
CA PRO A 66 -1.72 -5.52 25.37
C PRO A 66 -2.56 -6.73 25.73
N VAL A 67 -2.04 -7.54 26.67
CA VAL A 67 -2.69 -8.74 27.19
C VAL A 67 -4.09 -8.38 27.70
N ARG A 68 -5.11 -9.15 27.31
CA ARG A 68 -6.51 -8.99 27.73
C ARG A 68 -6.61 -9.19 29.24
N THR A 69 -7.01 -8.13 29.94
CA THR A 69 -7.26 -8.12 31.39
C THR A 69 -8.76 -7.95 31.68
N ASP A 70 -9.16 -8.20 32.91
CA ASP A 70 -10.54 -7.94 33.36
C ASP A 70 -10.84 -6.46 33.64
N MET A 71 -9.88 -5.59 33.38
CA MET A 71 -10.00 -4.14 33.45
C MET A 71 -10.99 -3.59 32.42
N THR A 72 -11.72 -2.55 32.79
CA THR A 72 -12.60 -1.85 31.83
C THR A 72 -11.79 -1.03 30.81
N VAL A 73 -12.39 -0.75 29.66
CA VAL A 73 -11.78 0.15 28.66
C VAL A 73 -11.53 1.54 29.25
N TRP A 74 -12.45 2.01 30.09
CA TRP A 74 -12.31 3.28 30.78
C TRP A 74 -11.07 3.31 31.69
N ASP A 75 -10.93 2.31 32.57
CA ASP A 75 -9.79 2.23 33.48
C ASP A 75 -8.47 2.12 32.74
N HIS A 76 -8.46 1.35 31.66
CA HIS A 76 -7.30 1.20 30.79
C HIS A 76 -6.81 2.54 30.20
N VAL A 77 -7.74 3.39 29.77
CA VAL A 77 -7.40 4.72 29.26
C VAL A 77 -7.04 5.67 30.41
N ALA A 78 -7.74 5.60 31.54
CA ALA A 78 -7.49 6.46 32.70
C ALA A 78 -6.09 6.26 33.30
N GLU A 79 -5.56 5.03 33.29
CA GLU A 79 -4.20 4.73 33.77
C GLU A 79 -3.08 5.45 33.00
N ALA A 80 -3.34 5.93 31.78
CA ALA A 80 -2.34 6.67 31.01
C ALA A 80 -2.12 8.10 31.50
N PHE A 81 -3.00 8.61 32.37
CA PHE A 81 -2.91 9.96 32.88
C PHE A 81 -2.08 10.00 34.18
N SER A 82 -1.16 10.93 34.26
CA SER A 82 -0.35 11.17 35.47
C SER A 82 -1.17 11.76 36.64
N ARG A 83 -2.35 12.30 36.37
CA ARG A 83 -3.32 12.83 37.34
C ARG A 83 -4.71 12.35 36.97
N PRO A 84 -5.67 12.26 37.90
CA PRO A 84 -7.04 11.87 37.56
C PRO A 84 -7.57 12.71 36.40
N PRO A 85 -7.96 12.08 35.27
CA PRO A 85 -8.41 12.79 34.09
C PRO A 85 -9.79 13.41 34.31
N GLU A 86 -10.06 14.50 33.62
CA GLU A 86 -11.44 14.99 33.49
C GLU A 86 -12.26 13.98 32.66
N PRO A 87 -13.40 13.48 33.15
CA PRO A 87 -14.17 12.41 32.50
C PRO A 87 -14.44 12.67 31.02
N HIS A 88 -14.76 13.91 30.66
CA HIS A 88 -15.09 14.28 29.27
C HIS A 88 -13.94 14.05 28.26
N ARG A 89 -12.68 14.06 28.69
CA ARG A 89 -11.53 13.80 27.81
C ARG A 89 -11.51 12.34 27.36
N ILE A 90 -11.73 11.43 28.29
CA ILE A 90 -11.84 10.00 27.98
C ILE A 90 -13.08 9.74 27.13
N GLU A 91 -14.25 10.25 27.54
CA GLU A 91 -15.52 10.08 26.83
C GLU A 91 -15.42 10.53 25.36
N THR A 92 -14.79 11.69 25.14
CA THR A 92 -14.62 12.24 23.78
C THR A 92 -13.82 11.27 22.89
N VAL A 93 -12.69 10.75 23.38
CA VAL A 93 -11.85 9.84 22.60
C VAL A 93 -12.54 8.49 22.41
N LEU A 94 -13.16 7.93 23.46
CA LEU A 94 -13.88 6.66 23.37
C LEU A 94 -15.07 6.75 22.40
N SER A 95 -15.85 7.84 22.47
CA SER A 95 -16.97 8.06 21.55
C SER A 95 -16.49 8.14 20.09
N ARG A 96 -15.40 8.84 19.82
CA ARG A 96 -14.81 8.95 18.47
C ARG A 96 -14.28 7.61 17.94
N LEU A 97 -13.74 6.78 18.82
CA LEU A 97 -13.26 5.43 18.51
C LEU A 97 -14.36 4.37 18.59
N GLN A 98 -15.62 4.77 18.87
CA GLN A 98 -16.77 3.88 18.97
C GLN A 98 -16.52 2.74 19.98
N LEU A 99 -16.03 3.09 21.16
CA LEU A 99 -15.76 2.17 22.26
C LEU A 99 -16.69 2.44 23.43
N ASP A 100 -17.24 1.37 24.00
CA ASP A 100 -17.95 1.43 25.28
C ASP A 100 -16.94 1.32 26.42
N GLY A 101 -16.83 2.38 27.23
CA GLY A 101 -15.91 2.45 28.35
C GLY A 101 -16.15 1.39 29.44
N ASN A 102 -17.37 0.87 29.57
CA ASN A 102 -17.75 -0.11 30.59
C ASN A 102 -17.38 -1.55 30.21
N ARG A 103 -17.10 -1.84 28.94
CA ARG A 103 -16.72 -3.19 28.50
C ARG A 103 -15.33 -3.57 29.02
N ARG A 104 -15.16 -4.85 29.30
CA ARG A 104 -13.87 -5.41 29.72
C ARG A 104 -12.94 -5.63 28.51
N LEU A 105 -11.64 -5.42 28.69
CA LEU A 105 -10.65 -5.66 27.64
C LEU A 105 -10.64 -7.13 27.16
N SER A 106 -10.94 -8.08 28.06
CA SER A 106 -11.05 -9.50 27.73
C SER A 106 -12.18 -9.84 26.75
N GLU A 107 -13.21 -8.99 26.66
CA GLU A 107 -14.38 -9.17 25.80
C GLU A 107 -14.24 -8.52 24.43
N LEU A 108 -13.17 -7.73 24.22
CA LEU A 108 -12.97 -6.98 22.99
C LEU A 108 -12.47 -7.87 21.85
N SER A 109 -12.95 -7.58 20.66
CA SER A 109 -12.32 -8.07 19.42
C SER A 109 -10.92 -7.47 19.24
N GLY A 110 -10.08 -8.06 18.37
CA GLY A 110 -8.74 -7.53 18.10
C GLY A 110 -8.75 -6.06 17.64
N GLY A 111 -9.70 -5.70 16.78
CA GLY A 111 -9.84 -4.30 16.31
C GLY A 111 -10.31 -3.35 17.42
N GLU A 112 -11.22 -3.77 18.29
CA GLU A 112 -11.65 -2.97 19.46
C GLU A 112 -10.50 -2.81 20.46
N ALA A 113 -9.74 -3.87 20.74
CA ALA A 113 -8.56 -3.81 21.61
C ALA A 113 -7.50 -2.85 21.03
N ARG A 114 -7.31 -2.85 19.71
CA ARG A 114 -6.42 -1.89 19.03
C ARG A 114 -6.90 -0.45 19.22
N ARG A 115 -8.19 -0.19 19.03
CA ARG A 115 -8.79 1.13 19.28
C ARG A 115 -8.67 1.55 20.74
N ALA A 116 -8.80 0.63 21.69
CA ALA A 116 -8.60 0.92 23.11
C ALA A 116 -7.15 1.31 23.42
N SER A 117 -6.16 0.63 22.81
CA SER A 117 -4.75 1.02 22.94
C SER A 117 -4.47 2.39 22.34
N LEU A 118 -5.10 2.69 21.19
CA LEU A 118 -5.01 4.00 20.56
C LEU A 118 -5.64 5.08 21.46
N ALA A 119 -6.82 4.82 22.05
CA ALA A 119 -7.46 5.73 23.01
C ALA A 119 -6.54 6.04 24.19
N ARG A 120 -5.93 5.01 24.78
CA ARG A 120 -4.96 5.15 25.88
C ARG A 120 -3.78 6.04 25.51
N THR A 121 -3.29 5.93 24.28
CA THR A 121 -2.12 6.70 23.81
C THR A 121 -2.47 8.15 23.51
N LEU A 122 -3.66 8.41 22.93
CA LEU A 122 -4.04 9.73 22.44
C LEU A 122 -4.74 10.60 23.49
N ALA A 123 -5.51 10.00 24.42
CA ALA A 123 -6.32 10.75 25.37
C ALA A 123 -5.53 11.69 26.29
N PRO A 124 -4.29 11.37 26.74
CA PRO A 124 -3.48 12.29 27.55
C PRO A 124 -2.95 13.51 26.79
N GLU A 125 -2.98 13.52 25.47
CA GLU A 125 -2.39 14.57 24.60
C GLU A 125 -0.93 14.87 24.96
N PRO A 126 -0.02 13.86 24.91
CA PRO A 126 1.39 14.05 25.28
C PRO A 126 2.10 15.01 24.33
N ASP A 127 3.28 15.54 24.73
CA ASP A 127 4.07 16.42 23.87
C ASP A 127 4.61 15.70 22.62
N ILE A 128 4.95 14.41 22.76
CA ILE A 128 5.47 13.58 21.67
C ILE A 128 4.67 12.26 21.59
N LEU A 129 4.20 11.93 20.39
CA LEU A 129 3.56 10.66 20.07
C LEU A 129 4.49 9.78 19.24
N LEU A 130 4.70 8.56 19.69
CA LEU A 130 5.43 7.52 18.95
C LEU A 130 4.41 6.42 18.57
N LEU A 131 4.08 6.33 17.29
CA LEU A 131 2.99 5.46 16.81
C LEU A 131 3.56 4.35 15.93
N ASP A 132 3.42 3.10 16.39
CA ASP A 132 3.88 1.90 15.67
C ASP A 132 2.70 1.20 15.01
N GLU A 133 2.59 1.34 13.68
CA GLU A 133 1.51 0.80 12.84
C GLU A 133 0.09 1.15 13.37
N PRO A 134 -0.24 2.44 13.56
CA PRO A 134 -1.51 2.83 14.16
C PRO A 134 -2.72 2.50 13.27
N THR A 135 -2.54 2.34 11.97
CA THR A 135 -3.60 2.09 10.99
C THR A 135 -4.01 0.62 10.90
N ASN A 136 -3.15 -0.32 11.37
CA ASN A 136 -3.43 -1.75 11.31
C ASN A 136 -4.70 -2.12 12.08
N HIS A 137 -5.55 -2.92 11.47
CA HIS A 137 -6.84 -3.38 12.00
C HIS A 137 -7.88 -2.28 12.27
N LEU A 138 -7.63 -1.04 11.84
CA LEU A 138 -8.60 0.05 11.86
C LEU A 138 -9.42 0.04 10.57
N ASP A 139 -10.69 0.44 10.69
CA ASP A 139 -11.52 0.68 9.53
C ASP A 139 -11.30 2.10 8.95
N LEU A 140 -11.69 2.29 7.70
CA LEU A 140 -11.49 3.55 6.98
C LEU A 140 -12.01 4.79 7.73
N PRO A 141 -13.22 4.79 8.34
CA PRO A 141 -13.68 5.95 9.12
C PRO A 141 -12.78 6.27 10.32
N THR A 142 -12.25 5.24 10.99
CA THR A 142 -11.33 5.44 12.12
C THR A 142 -9.97 5.96 11.65
N ILE A 143 -9.46 5.47 10.50
CA ILE A 143 -8.23 5.98 9.89
C ILE A 143 -8.40 7.47 9.51
N GLU A 144 -9.51 7.83 8.86
CA GLU A 144 -9.80 9.23 8.50
C GLU A 144 -9.91 10.15 9.73
N TRP A 145 -10.52 9.66 10.81
CA TRP A 145 -10.54 10.40 12.06
C TRP A 145 -9.13 10.58 12.63
N LEU A 146 -8.29 9.52 12.62
CA LEU A 146 -6.92 9.59 13.12
C LEU A 146 -6.07 10.58 12.29
N GLU A 147 -6.24 10.61 10.97
CA GLU A 147 -5.62 11.62 10.10
C GLU A 147 -5.97 13.04 10.55
N GLN A 148 -7.26 13.31 10.73
CA GLN A 148 -7.72 14.63 11.16
C GLN A 148 -7.21 15.00 12.56
N PHE A 149 -7.17 14.04 13.48
CA PHE A 149 -6.61 14.22 14.81
C PHE A 149 -5.13 14.61 14.74
N LEU A 150 -4.31 13.84 13.99
CA LEU A 150 -2.88 14.10 13.85
C LEU A 150 -2.58 15.41 13.10
N LEU A 151 -3.42 15.78 12.13
CA LEU A 151 -3.32 17.07 11.45
C LEU A 151 -3.63 18.27 12.37
N ALA A 152 -4.48 18.09 13.37
CA ALA A 152 -4.81 19.10 14.36
C ALA A 152 -3.89 19.07 15.59
N TYR A 153 -3.06 18.01 15.71
CA TYR A 153 -2.21 17.79 16.88
C TYR A 153 -1.14 18.88 17.05
N ARG A 154 -1.00 19.39 18.27
CA ARG A 154 -0.05 20.47 18.59
C ARG A 154 1.32 19.99 19.05
N GLY A 155 1.40 18.73 19.52
CA GLY A 155 2.67 18.08 19.86
C GLY A 155 3.41 17.59 18.63
N GLY A 156 4.57 16.97 18.83
CA GLY A 156 5.30 16.27 17.77
C GLY A 156 4.87 14.82 17.66
N PHE A 157 5.05 14.20 16.48
CA PHE A 157 4.86 12.76 16.34
C PHE A 157 5.88 12.12 15.38
N LEU A 158 6.19 10.86 15.68
CA LEU A 158 6.88 9.95 14.77
C LEU A 158 6.00 8.73 14.56
N VAL A 159 5.64 8.44 13.31
CA VAL A 159 4.73 7.35 12.96
C VAL A 159 5.42 6.35 12.03
N ILE A 160 5.22 5.07 12.29
CA ILE A 160 5.48 3.98 11.36
C ILE A 160 4.14 3.54 10.81
N SER A 161 3.99 3.48 9.51
CA SER A 161 2.81 2.89 8.86
C SER A 161 3.15 2.38 7.46
N HIS A 162 2.38 1.42 6.99
CA HIS A 162 2.45 0.91 5.62
C HIS A 162 1.34 1.52 4.73
N ASP A 163 0.42 2.31 5.30
CA ASP A 163 -0.59 3.08 4.55
C ASP A 163 0.04 4.35 3.93
N ARG A 164 0.33 4.28 2.63
CA ARG A 164 0.95 5.38 1.86
C ARG A 164 0.09 6.64 1.85
N THR A 165 -1.23 6.48 1.70
CA THR A 165 -2.18 7.60 1.68
C THR A 165 -2.19 8.32 3.03
N PHE A 166 -2.19 7.55 4.12
CA PHE A 166 -2.11 8.08 5.48
C PHE A 166 -0.81 8.86 5.69
N LEU A 167 0.37 8.26 5.39
CA LEU A 167 1.66 8.91 5.54
C LEU A 167 1.77 10.19 4.70
N THR A 168 1.31 10.15 3.45
CA THR A 168 1.33 11.31 2.54
C THR A 168 0.55 12.49 3.10
N ARG A 169 -0.58 12.24 3.78
CA ARG A 169 -1.44 13.29 4.32
C ARG A 169 -0.90 13.92 5.60
N ILE A 170 -0.28 13.12 6.49
CA ILE A 170 0.08 13.59 7.82
C ILE A 170 1.53 14.04 7.96
N SER A 171 2.47 13.49 7.16
CA SER A 171 3.89 13.73 7.35
C SER A 171 4.41 14.97 6.61
N ARG A 172 5.41 15.61 7.22
CA ARG A 172 6.19 16.72 6.64
C ARG A 172 7.69 16.41 6.59
N ARG A 173 8.13 15.40 7.33
CA ARG A 173 9.49 14.89 7.36
C ARG A 173 9.45 13.36 7.28
N THR A 174 10.39 12.78 6.55
CA THR A 174 10.51 11.32 6.41
C THR A 174 11.88 10.88 6.87
N TYR A 175 11.93 9.87 7.72
CA TYR A 175 13.14 9.17 8.09
C TYR A 175 13.16 7.80 7.42
N TRP A 176 14.21 7.53 6.65
CA TRP A 176 14.40 6.23 6.02
C TRP A 176 15.44 5.42 6.76
N LEU A 177 15.01 4.33 7.39
CA LEU A 177 15.88 3.37 8.06
C LEU A 177 16.25 2.26 7.09
N ASP A 178 17.47 2.32 6.56
CA ASP A 178 18.00 1.35 5.62
C ASP A 178 19.35 0.83 6.09
N ARG A 179 19.51 -0.50 6.16
CA ARG A 179 20.75 -1.20 6.52
C ARG A 179 21.43 -0.67 7.79
N GLY A 180 20.65 -0.32 8.81
CA GLY A 180 21.15 0.19 10.10
C GLY A 180 21.49 1.69 10.10
N HIS A 181 21.32 2.39 8.98
CA HIS A 181 21.52 3.83 8.85
C HIS A 181 20.21 4.57 8.74
N LEU A 182 20.10 5.74 9.34
CA LEU A 182 18.95 6.61 9.23
C LEU A 182 19.26 7.77 8.28
N ARG A 183 18.46 7.89 7.23
CA ARG A 183 18.58 8.98 6.24
C ARG A 183 17.37 9.93 6.40
N PRO A 184 17.58 11.16 6.83
CA PRO A 184 16.49 12.14 6.92
C PRO A 184 16.17 12.74 5.54
N LEU A 185 14.88 12.90 5.26
CA LEU A 185 14.33 13.68 4.18
C LEU A 185 13.46 14.78 4.79
N ASP A 186 13.85 16.05 4.66
CA ASP A 186 13.10 17.21 5.16
C ASP A 186 11.89 17.55 4.26
N ARG A 187 11.20 16.51 3.81
CA ARG A 187 9.96 16.55 3.05
C ARG A 187 9.05 15.41 3.51
N GLY A 188 7.74 15.55 3.22
CA GLY A 188 6.75 14.52 3.53
C GLY A 188 6.94 13.24 2.71
N TYR A 189 6.15 12.24 3.05
CA TYR A 189 6.20 10.92 2.39
C TYR A 189 5.90 10.99 0.88
N ALA A 190 5.15 11.98 0.40
CA ALA A 190 4.84 12.15 -1.02
C ALA A 190 6.10 12.19 -1.92
N ASP A 191 7.21 12.74 -1.41
CA ASP A 191 8.47 12.85 -2.14
C ASP A 191 9.41 11.65 -1.90
N PHE A 192 9.04 10.73 -1.00
CA PHE A 192 9.93 9.66 -0.54
C PHE A 192 10.28 8.65 -1.64
N GLU A 193 9.27 8.18 -2.40
CA GLU A 193 9.49 7.15 -3.43
C GLU A 193 10.48 7.64 -4.49
N SER A 194 10.26 8.82 -5.05
CA SER A 194 11.16 9.39 -6.06
C SER A 194 12.56 9.66 -5.52
N TRP A 195 12.67 10.08 -4.24
CA TRP A 195 13.94 10.32 -3.58
C TRP A 195 14.70 9.03 -3.28
N SER A 196 14.01 7.98 -2.78
CA SER A 196 14.62 6.68 -2.51
C SER A 196 15.09 6.00 -3.80
N ASP A 197 14.30 6.05 -4.87
CA ASP A 197 14.66 5.50 -6.17
C ASP A 197 15.91 6.17 -6.73
N ALA A 198 16.01 7.50 -6.65
CA ALA A 198 17.18 8.24 -7.10
C ALA A 198 18.45 7.83 -6.33
N ILE A 199 18.35 7.60 -5.01
CA ILE A 199 19.47 7.12 -4.19
C ILE A 199 19.86 5.69 -4.59
N LEU A 200 18.89 4.80 -4.75
CA LEU A 200 19.15 3.40 -5.13
C LEU A 200 19.80 3.33 -6.53
N GLU A 201 19.34 4.11 -7.50
CA GLU A 201 19.98 4.21 -8.81
C GLU A 201 21.41 4.74 -8.73
N GLU A 202 21.68 5.72 -7.87
CA GLU A 202 23.04 6.24 -7.69
C GLU A 202 23.95 5.19 -7.05
N GLU A 203 23.43 4.44 -6.06
CA GLU A 203 24.13 3.31 -5.46
C GLU A 203 24.44 2.22 -6.49
N GLU A 204 23.49 1.83 -7.33
CA GLU A 204 23.71 0.86 -8.42
C GLU A 204 24.77 1.33 -9.42
N ARG A 205 24.70 2.60 -9.81
CA ARG A 205 25.72 3.20 -10.69
C ARG A 205 27.11 3.24 -10.04
N ALA A 206 27.18 3.47 -8.72
CA ALA A 206 28.42 3.44 -7.96
C ALA A 206 28.98 2.01 -7.88
N LEU A 207 28.13 1.02 -7.65
CA LEU A 207 28.51 -0.40 -7.66
C LEU A 207 29.03 -0.83 -9.01
N ALA A 208 28.32 -0.52 -10.09
CA ALA A 208 28.75 -0.84 -11.44
C ALA A 208 30.11 -0.19 -11.80
N ARG A 209 30.37 1.03 -11.32
CA ARG A 209 31.68 1.70 -11.45
C ARG A 209 32.77 0.99 -10.66
N LEU A 210 32.46 0.52 -9.44
CA LEU A 210 33.38 -0.24 -8.60
C LEU A 210 33.73 -1.60 -9.24
N GLU A 211 32.73 -2.30 -9.75
CA GLU A 211 32.93 -3.60 -10.41
C GLU A 211 33.82 -3.47 -11.67
N ARG A 212 33.56 -2.47 -12.52
CA ARG A 212 34.43 -2.19 -13.69
C ARG A 212 35.87 -1.88 -13.27
N ARG A 213 36.07 -1.16 -12.16
CA ARG A 213 37.43 -0.90 -11.62
C ARG A 213 38.10 -2.18 -11.14
N ILE A 214 37.38 -3.06 -10.42
CA ILE A 214 37.90 -4.36 -9.99
C ILE A 214 38.28 -5.22 -11.19
N GLU A 215 37.44 -5.24 -12.22
CA GLU A 215 37.68 -5.99 -13.46
C GLU A 215 38.92 -5.48 -14.20
N SER A 216 39.04 -4.16 -14.40
CA SER A 216 40.19 -3.54 -15.06
C SER A 216 41.50 -3.75 -14.31
N GLU A 217 41.52 -3.66 -12.97
CA GLU A 217 42.71 -3.93 -12.16
C GLU A 217 43.05 -5.43 -12.15
N THR A 218 42.06 -6.31 -12.21
CA THR A 218 42.24 -7.77 -12.28
C THR A 218 42.84 -8.19 -13.62
N GLU A 219 42.31 -7.66 -14.74
CA GLU A 219 42.87 -7.90 -16.09
C GLU A 219 44.31 -7.39 -16.23
N TRP A 220 44.56 -6.18 -15.67
CA TRP A 220 45.89 -5.60 -15.72
C TRP A 220 46.92 -6.47 -14.94
N LEU A 221 46.57 -6.96 -13.75
CA LEU A 221 47.40 -7.86 -12.98
C LEU A 221 47.68 -9.19 -13.72
N GLY A 222 46.68 -9.70 -14.45
CA GLY A 222 46.82 -10.92 -15.27
C GLY A 222 47.80 -10.74 -16.44
N ARG A 223 47.83 -9.53 -17.06
CA ARG A 223 48.74 -9.24 -18.20
C ARG A 223 50.16 -8.84 -17.79
N SER A 224 50.39 -8.47 -16.53
CA SER A 224 51.66 -7.86 -16.07
C SER A 224 52.56 -8.79 -15.24
N ILE A 225 52.48 -10.12 -15.39
CA ILE A 225 53.22 -11.07 -14.56
C ILE A 225 54.77 -11.00 -14.78
N THR A 226 55.27 -10.37 -15.83
CA THR A 226 56.66 -10.46 -16.26
C THR A 226 57.58 -9.28 -15.95
N ALA A 227 57.11 -8.12 -15.43
CA ALA A 227 57.99 -6.95 -15.19
C ALA A 227 57.64 -6.11 -13.98
N ARG A 228 58.55 -6.09 -12.97
CA ARG A 228 58.66 -5.20 -11.81
C ARG A 228 57.79 -5.53 -10.58
N ARG A 229 58.26 -6.43 -9.74
CA ARG A 229 57.67 -6.83 -8.45
C ARG A 229 57.19 -5.66 -7.55
N LYS A 230 57.95 -4.58 -7.36
CA LYS A 230 57.57 -3.48 -6.42
C LYS A 230 56.36 -2.66 -6.86
N ARG A 231 56.11 -2.50 -8.17
CA ARG A 231 54.96 -1.73 -8.71
C ARG A 231 53.66 -2.54 -8.61
N ASN A 232 53.76 -3.87 -8.58
CA ASN A 232 52.61 -4.79 -8.49
C ASN A 232 52.03 -4.91 -7.06
N GLU A 233 52.83 -4.71 -6.01
CA GLU A 233 52.39 -4.80 -4.61
C GLU A 233 51.37 -3.68 -4.26
N GLY A 234 51.62 -2.44 -4.69
CA GLY A 234 50.70 -1.34 -4.46
C GLY A 234 49.35 -1.54 -5.14
N ARG A 235 49.36 -2.05 -6.38
CA ARG A 235 48.10 -2.34 -7.10
C ARG A 235 47.38 -3.57 -6.55
N LYS A 236 48.12 -4.60 -6.13
CA LYS A 236 47.52 -5.75 -5.43
C LYS A 236 46.83 -5.34 -4.15
N ARG A 237 47.44 -4.43 -3.37
CA ARG A 237 46.80 -3.87 -2.16
C ARG A 237 45.55 -3.10 -2.53
N ARG A 238 45.57 -2.25 -3.58
CA ARG A 238 44.43 -1.51 -4.06
C ARG A 238 43.30 -2.40 -4.55
N LEU A 239 43.60 -3.50 -5.26
CA LEU A 239 42.60 -4.49 -5.67
C LEU A 239 41.97 -5.19 -4.45
N LEU A 240 42.76 -5.52 -3.42
CA LEU A 240 42.23 -6.09 -2.19
C LEU A 240 41.33 -5.09 -1.45
N GLU A 241 41.68 -3.79 -1.43
CA GLU A 241 40.84 -2.73 -0.86
C GLU A 241 39.53 -2.58 -1.64
N LEU A 242 39.56 -2.57 -2.98
CA LEU A 242 38.35 -2.50 -3.83
C LEU A 242 37.45 -3.73 -3.64
N ARG A 243 38.06 -4.93 -3.51
CA ARG A 243 37.31 -6.17 -3.20
C ARG A 243 36.72 -6.16 -1.80
N ALA A 244 37.42 -5.62 -0.82
CA ALA A 244 36.89 -5.44 0.54
C ALA A 244 35.73 -4.43 0.54
N GLN A 245 35.83 -3.31 -0.20
CA GLN A 245 34.73 -2.37 -0.39
C GLN A 245 33.51 -3.05 -1.04
N ARG A 246 33.72 -3.88 -2.08
CA ARG A 246 32.63 -4.65 -2.69
C ARG A 246 32.02 -5.67 -1.73
N ALA A 247 32.84 -6.36 -0.94
CA ALA A 247 32.37 -7.35 0.04
C ALA A 247 31.58 -6.70 1.19
N ALA A 248 31.91 -5.46 1.57
CA ALA A 248 31.16 -4.66 2.54
C ALA A 248 29.88 -4.06 1.96
N TRP A 249 29.70 -4.10 0.64
CA TRP A 249 28.52 -3.58 -0.02
C TRP A 249 27.34 -4.53 0.14
N ILE A 250 26.33 -4.12 0.89
CA ILE A 250 25.06 -4.81 1.02
C ILE A 250 24.16 -4.26 -0.09
N GLY A 251 24.05 -5.00 -1.20
CA GLY A 251 23.23 -4.59 -2.34
C GLY A 251 21.72 -4.60 -2.04
N PRO A 252 20.89 -3.88 -2.83
CA PRO A 252 19.45 -4.06 -2.80
C PRO A 252 19.11 -5.50 -3.16
N GLN A 253 18.24 -6.14 -2.39
CA GLN A 253 17.74 -7.48 -2.73
C GLN A 253 16.77 -7.35 -3.89
N GLY A 254 16.99 -8.14 -4.94
CA GLY A 254 16.47 -7.99 -6.28
C GLY A 254 14.96 -7.76 -6.43
N ARG A 255 14.59 -7.10 -7.52
CA ARG A 255 13.23 -7.06 -8.08
C ARG A 255 12.85 -8.45 -8.58
N VAL A 256 11.64 -8.85 -8.32
CA VAL A 256 11.17 -10.21 -8.58
C VAL A 256 10.09 -10.19 -9.65
N ASN A 257 10.17 -11.10 -10.62
CA ASN A 257 9.09 -11.39 -11.57
C ASN A 257 8.26 -12.56 -11.05
N LEU A 258 7.08 -12.27 -10.55
CA LEU A 258 6.12 -13.26 -10.08
C LEU A 258 5.14 -13.64 -11.17
N ALA A 259 4.67 -14.89 -11.10
CA ALA A 259 3.65 -15.42 -11.96
C ALA A 259 2.60 -16.15 -11.11
N ILE A 260 1.31 -15.87 -11.34
CA ILE A 260 0.19 -16.55 -10.67
C ILE A 260 -0.34 -17.67 -11.56
N ALA A 261 -0.80 -18.77 -10.94
CA ALA A 261 -1.51 -19.83 -11.66
C ALA A 261 -2.92 -19.37 -11.98
N THR A 262 -3.28 -19.32 -13.27
CA THR A 262 -4.63 -19.01 -13.74
C THR A 262 -5.22 -20.22 -14.44
N GLU A 263 -6.47 -20.55 -14.15
CA GLU A 263 -7.20 -21.62 -14.83
C GLU A 263 -8.17 -21.02 -15.84
N GLU A 264 -8.13 -21.48 -17.09
CA GLU A 264 -9.03 -21.01 -18.14
C GLU A 264 -10.46 -21.47 -17.89
N SER A 265 -11.38 -20.54 -17.67
CA SER A 265 -12.82 -20.79 -17.62
C SER A 265 -13.51 -20.24 -18.86
N ARG A 266 -14.43 -21.03 -19.45
CA ARG A 266 -15.24 -20.59 -20.60
C ARG A 266 -16.48 -19.79 -20.21
N SER A 267 -16.86 -19.74 -18.92
CA SER A 267 -18.03 -19.01 -18.45
C SER A 267 -17.69 -17.53 -18.26
N ARG A 268 -18.52 -16.64 -18.82
CA ARG A 268 -18.42 -15.20 -18.60
C ARG A 268 -18.98 -14.78 -17.24
N LEU A 269 -20.09 -15.38 -16.78
CA LEU A 269 -20.70 -15.12 -15.48
C LEU A 269 -20.08 -16.08 -14.46
N MET A 270 -19.50 -15.52 -13.41
CA MET A 270 -18.84 -16.27 -12.33
C MET A 270 -19.77 -16.46 -11.13
N ILE A 271 -20.39 -15.36 -10.68
CA ILE A 271 -21.26 -15.32 -9.50
C ILE A 271 -22.50 -14.50 -9.82
N GLU A 272 -23.68 -15.04 -9.53
CA GLU A 272 -24.95 -14.34 -9.59
C GLU A 272 -25.63 -14.42 -8.23
N ALA A 273 -25.92 -13.26 -7.65
CA ALA A 273 -26.66 -13.13 -6.42
C ALA A 273 -27.96 -12.38 -6.70
N GLU A 274 -29.10 -12.92 -6.29
CA GLU A 274 -30.43 -12.33 -6.50
C GLU A 274 -31.13 -12.15 -5.16
N ALA A 275 -31.40 -10.88 -4.78
CA ALA A 275 -32.15 -10.46 -3.60
C ALA A 275 -31.70 -11.15 -2.31
N ILE A 276 -30.38 -11.32 -2.13
CA ILE A 276 -29.84 -12.03 -0.98
C ILE A 276 -29.96 -11.21 0.30
N SER A 277 -30.40 -11.87 1.38
CA SER A 277 -30.39 -11.29 2.72
C SER A 277 -29.79 -12.26 3.72
N LYS A 278 -29.09 -11.72 4.72
CA LYS A 278 -28.49 -12.50 5.82
C LYS A 278 -28.64 -11.75 7.13
N TYR A 279 -29.10 -12.47 8.14
CA TYR A 279 -29.28 -11.96 9.49
C TYR A 279 -28.39 -12.76 10.45
N LEU A 280 -27.82 -12.09 11.42
CA LEU A 280 -27.14 -12.73 12.55
C LEU A 280 -27.97 -12.53 13.82
N PRO A 281 -27.94 -13.49 14.76
CA PRO A 281 -28.58 -13.32 16.07
C PRO A 281 -28.09 -12.05 16.74
N GLY A 282 -28.97 -11.38 17.50
CA GLY A 282 -28.57 -10.26 18.35
C GLY A 282 -27.52 -10.69 19.38
N THR A 283 -26.70 -9.76 19.82
CA THR A 283 -25.59 -10.00 20.75
C THR A 283 -26.08 -10.24 22.19
N ALA A 284 -27.29 -9.78 22.50
CA ALA A 284 -27.94 -10.00 23.82
C ALA A 284 -29.23 -10.84 23.69
N PRO A 285 -29.60 -11.60 24.74
CA PRO A 285 -30.86 -12.33 24.74
C PRO A 285 -32.06 -11.37 24.61
N GLY A 286 -32.87 -11.54 23.55
CA GLY A 286 -34.03 -10.70 23.26
C GLY A 286 -33.78 -9.55 22.26
N GLU A 287 -32.56 -9.35 21.81
CA GLU A 287 -32.26 -8.39 20.78
C GLU A 287 -32.72 -8.92 19.40
N PRO A 288 -33.32 -8.10 18.53
CA PRO A 288 -33.74 -8.53 17.20
C PRO A 288 -32.53 -8.93 16.34
N PRO A 289 -32.69 -9.88 15.42
CA PRO A 289 -31.62 -10.26 14.50
C PRO A 289 -31.09 -9.05 13.74
N ARG A 290 -29.77 -8.88 13.73
CA ARG A 290 -29.10 -7.82 13.00
C ARG A 290 -28.98 -8.19 11.52
N ALA A 291 -29.49 -7.36 10.63
CA ALA A 291 -29.29 -7.52 9.20
C ALA A 291 -27.84 -7.21 8.83
N ILE A 292 -27.16 -8.17 8.23
CA ILE A 292 -25.79 -8.01 7.71
C ILE A 292 -25.80 -7.68 6.23
N VAL A 293 -26.69 -8.33 5.49
CA VAL A 293 -26.96 -8.05 4.07
C VAL A 293 -28.47 -8.05 3.91
N ARG A 294 -29.03 -7.08 3.18
CA ARG A 294 -30.45 -6.94 2.94
C ARG A 294 -30.69 -6.66 1.45
N ASP A 295 -31.45 -7.56 0.82
CA ASP A 295 -31.96 -7.42 -0.55
C ASP A 295 -30.87 -7.00 -1.55
N PHE A 296 -29.71 -7.65 -1.49
CA PHE A 296 -28.58 -7.35 -2.36
C PHE A 296 -28.58 -8.25 -3.60
N SER A 297 -28.46 -7.62 -4.76
CA SER A 297 -28.35 -8.32 -6.04
C SER A 297 -27.13 -7.82 -6.79
N THR A 298 -26.33 -8.75 -7.33
CA THR A 298 -25.16 -8.42 -8.14
C THR A 298 -24.80 -9.55 -9.10
N ARG A 299 -24.02 -9.22 -10.12
CA ARG A 299 -23.42 -10.16 -11.07
C ARG A 299 -21.95 -9.88 -11.22
N ILE A 300 -21.12 -10.85 -10.87
CA ILE A 300 -19.67 -10.78 -11.01
C ILE A 300 -19.27 -11.58 -12.23
N MET A 301 -18.63 -10.89 -13.17
CA MET A 301 -18.19 -11.46 -14.43
C MET A 301 -16.74 -11.93 -14.32
N ARG A 302 -16.30 -12.75 -15.27
CA ARG A 302 -14.88 -13.13 -15.37
C ARG A 302 -14.02 -11.90 -15.63
N GLY A 303 -12.94 -11.75 -14.84
CA GLY A 303 -12.01 -10.63 -14.92
C GLY A 303 -12.44 -9.42 -14.12
N ASP A 304 -13.61 -9.46 -13.44
CA ASP A 304 -13.98 -8.39 -12.51
C ASP A 304 -13.05 -8.39 -11.31
N ARG A 305 -12.71 -7.19 -10.86
CA ARG A 305 -11.87 -6.93 -9.70
C ARG A 305 -12.66 -6.10 -8.70
N ILE A 306 -13.25 -6.76 -7.72
CA ILE A 306 -14.21 -6.16 -6.79
C ILE A 306 -13.56 -5.89 -5.45
N GLY A 307 -13.54 -4.62 -5.03
CA GLY A 307 -13.19 -4.19 -3.69
C GLY A 307 -14.40 -4.24 -2.75
N ILE A 308 -14.23 -4.69 -1.52
CA ILE A 308 -15.28 -4.68 -0.50
C ILE A 308 -14.81 -3.82 0.66
N ILE A 309 -15.54 -2.73 0.92
CA ILE A 309 -15.23 -1.76 1.97
C ILE A 309 -16.40 -1.57 2.93
N GLY A 310 -16.10 -1.08 4.12
CA GLY A 310 -17.11 -0.77 5.13
C GLY A 310 -16.54 -0.83 6.55
N PRO A 311 -17.29 -0.35 7.55
CA PRO A 311 -16.86 -0.37 8.94
C PRO A 311 -16.53 -1.78 9.44
N ASN A 312 -15.72 -1.87 10.49
CA ASN A 312 -15.48 -3.13 11.17
C ASN A 312 -16.79 -3.68 11.76
N GLY A 313 -17.02 -4.99 11.58
CA GLY A 313 -18.27 -5.62 11.99
C GLY A 313 -19.47 -5.36 11.05
N ALA A 314 -19.32 -4.64 9.94
CA ALA A 314 -20.41 -4.45 8.95
C ALA A 314 -20.77 -5.73 8.19
N GLY A 315 -19.95 -6.79 8.27
CA GLY A 315 -20.22 -8.06 7.62
C GLY A 315 -19.49 -8.30 6.30
N LYS A 316 -18.35 -7.62 6.07
CA LYS A 316 -17.53 -7.80 4.86
C LYS A 316 -17.20 -9.28 4.59
N THR A 317 -16.61 -9.96 5.56
CA THR A 317 -16.30 -11.40 5.46
C THR A 317 -17.56 -12.26 5.26
N THR A 318 -18.70 -11.86 5.87
CA THR A 318 -19.98 -12.56 5.68
C THR A 318 -20.48 -12.42 4.24
N LEU A 319 -20.40 -11.23 3.66
CA LEU A 319 -20.74 -10.99 2.24
C LEU A 319 -19.87 -11.84 1.30
N VAL A 320 -18.55 -11.87 1.54
CA VAL A 320 -17.61 -12.72 0.78
C VAL A 320 -18.04 -14.18 0.84
N ARG A 321 -18.35 -14.71 2.02
CA ARG A 321 -18.78 -16.11 2.21
C ARG A 321 -20.11 -16.42 1.55
N LEU A 322 -21.05 -15.46 1.53
CA LEU A 322 -22.31 -15.59 0.79
C LEU A 322 -22.05 -15.69 -0.71
N LEU A 323 -21.29 -14.73 -1.27
CA LEU A 323 -20.98 -14.67 -2.69
C LEU A 323 -20.22 -15.91 -3.19
N THR A 324 -19.38 -16.49 -2.33
CA THR A 324 -18.58 -17.68 -2.65
C THR A 324 -19.27 -19.00 -2.26
N GLY A 325 -20.52 -18.93 -1.79
CA GLY A 325 -21.33 -20.12 -1.46
C GLY A 325 -20.88 -20.90 -0.23
N GLN A 326 -19.98 -20.33 0.61
CA GLN A 326 -19.55 -20.97 1.87
C GLN A 326 -20.66 -20.96 2.94
N ILE A 327 -21.54 -19.97 2.89
CA ILE A 327 -22.74 -19.88 3.73
C ILE A 327 -23.96 -19.61 2.84
N LEU A 328 -25.10 -20.11 3.24
CA LEU A 328 -26.36 -19.88 2.53
C LEU A 328 -26.99 -18.56 2.99
N PRO A 329 -27.60 -17.79 2.06
CA PRO A 329 -28.44 -16.67 2.43
C PRO A 329 -29.72 -17.14 3.15
N ASP A 330 -30.32 -16.29 3.96
CA ASP A 330 -31.60 -16.57 4.61
C ASP A 330 -32.76 -16.35 3.64
N THR A 331 -32.61 -15.39 2.72
CA THR A 331 -33.51 -15.17 1.58
C THR A 331 -32.71 -14.86 0.32
N GLY A 332 -33.30 -15.10 -0.84
CA GLY A 332 -32.64 -14.94 -2.15
C GLY A 332 -31.81 -16.16 -2.55
N THR A 333 -31.06 -16.02 -3.64
CA THR A 333 -30.25 -17.13 -4.19
C THR A 333 -28.87 -16.63 -4.59
N VAL A 334 -27.87 -17.50 -4.38
CA VAL A 334 -26.52 -17.31 -4.92
C VAL A 334 -26.20 -18.49 -5.84
N ARG A 335 -25.77 -18.20 -7.04
CA ARG A 335 -25.36 -19.20 -8.03
C ARG A 335 -23.92 -18.97 -8.44
N LEU A 336 -23.08 -19.98 -8.26
CA LEU A 336 -21.72 -19.99 -8.78
C LEU A 336 -21.67 -20.83 -10.06
N ALA A 337 -20.92 -20.37 -11.05
CA ALA A 337 -20.65 -21.18 -12.22
C ALA A 337 -19.88 -22.44 -11.81
N ARG A 338 -20.21 -23.60 -12.44
CA ARG A 338 -19.58 -24.91 -12.13
C ARG A 338 -18.07 -24.94 -12.35
N THR A 339 -17.56 -23.99 -13.12
CA THR A 339 -16.14 -23.83 -13.45
C THR A 339 -15.39 -22.91 -12.51
N VAL A 340 -16.02 -22.45 -11.41
CA VAL A 340 -15.37 -21.59 -10.43
C VAL A 340 -14.53 -22.42 -9.48
N HIS A 341 -13.21 -22.14 -9.48
CA HIS A 341 -12.24 -22.71 -8.55
C HIS A 341 -11.68 -21.58 -7.68
N PRO A 342 -12.27 -21.35 -6.48
CA PRO A 342 -11.86 -20.25 -5.62
C PRO A 342 -10.62 -20.60 -4.82
N ALA A 343 -9.62 -19.70 -4.81
CA ALA A 343 -8.53 -19.70 -3.84
C ALA A 343 -8.78 -18.60 -2.81
N TYR A 344 -8.61 -18.95 -1.52
CA TYR A 344 -8.90 -18.06 -0.41
C TYR A 344 -7.62 -17.70 0.35
N PHE A 345 -7.38 -16.43 0.51
CA PHE A 345 -6.46 -15.90 1.51
C PHE A 345 -7.29 -15.37 2.68
N ASP A 346 -7.34 -16.14 3.77
CA ASP A 346 -7.94 -15.73 5.04
C ASP A 346 -6.88 -15.87 6.13
N GLN A 347 -6.42 -14.74 6.65
CA GLN A 347 -5.38 -14.66 7.68
C GLN A 347 -5.73 -15.48 8.94
N ARG A 348 -7.02 -15.64 9.25
CA ARG A 348 -7.48 -16.35 10.46
C ARG A 348 -7.62 -17.86 10.26
N ARG A 349 -7.84 -18.34 9.04
CA ARG A 349 -8.16 -19.75 8.74
C ARG A 349 -7.00 -20.55 8.17
N ALA A 350 -6.07 -19.92 7.50
CA ALA A 350 -4.94 -20.60 6.91
C ALA A 350 -3.83 -20.80 7.94
N SER A 351 -4.04 -21.70 8.90
CA SER A 351 -2.98 -22.10 9.81
C SER A 351 -1.89 -22.83 9.04
N LEU A 352 -0.73 -22.19 8.98
CA LEU A 352 0.48 -22.88 8.58
C LEU A 352 0.87 -23.83 9.72
N ASP A 353 1.24 -25.07 9.38
CA ASP A 353 1.74 -26.02 10.35
C ASP A 353 3.13 -25.55 10.84
N PRO A 354 3.28 -25.19 12.13
CA PRO A 354 4.55 -24.67 12.64
C PRO A 354 5.73 -25.63 12.51
N ALA A 355 5.44 -26.95 12.48
CA ALA A 355 6.47 -28.00 12.42
C ALA A 355 6.99 -28.25 11.00
N LYS A 356 6.20 -27.89 9.97
CA LYS A 356 6.61 -28.05 8.57
C LYS A 356 7.63 -27.01 8.16
N THR A 357 8.48 -27.40 7.20
CA THR A 357 9.37 -26.44 6.53
C THR A 357 8.60 -25.64 5.48
N LEU A 358 9.18 -24.51 5.03
CA LEU A 358 8.61 -23.73 3.93
C LEU A 358 8.46 -24.60 2.67
N TRP A 359 9.45 -25.43 2.41
CA TRP A 359 9.43 -26.41 1.31
C TRP A 359 8.23 -27.36 1.40
N GLN A 360 8.04 -28.01 2.55
CA GLN A 360 6.92 -28.93 2.77
C GLN A 360 5.54 -28.24 2.73
N THR A 361 5.50 -26.96 3.03
CA THR A 361 4.28 -26.15 2.97
C THR A 361 3.82 -25.90 1.53
N LEU A 362 4.79 -25.72 0.60
CA LEU A 362 4.51 -25.49 -0.82
C LEU A 362 4.41 -26.78 -1.62
N CYS A 363 5.10 -27.82 -1.20
CA CYS A 363 5.10 -29.15 -1.83
C CYS A 363 4.64 -30.24 -0.84
N PRO A 364 3.36 -30.24 -0.43
CA PRO A 364 2.85 -31.18 0.60
C PRO A 364 2.88 -32.64 0.16
N GLU A 365 2.80 -32.92 -1.14
CA GLU A 365 2.86 -34.26 -1.72
C GLU A 365 4.29 -34.73 -1.99
N GLY A 366 5.29 -33.92 -1.62
CA GLY A 366 6.69 -34.17 -1.94
C GLY A 366 7.13 -33.57 -3.27
N GLY A 367 8.40 -33.76 -3.62
CA GLY A 367 8.98 -33.17 -4.83
C GLY A 367 9.68 -31.82 -4.56
N ASP A 368 10.20 -31.23 -5.64
CA ASP A 368 11.02 -30.00 -5.61
C ASP A 368 10.41 -28.87 -6.48
N ARG A 369 9.18 -29.07 -6.97
CA ARG A 369 8.55 -28.17 -7.93
C ARG A 369 7.15 -27.76 -7.54
N VAL A 370 6.86 -26.49 -7.77
CA VAL A 370 5.54 -25.88 -7.62
C VAL A 370 5.00 -25.58 -9.02
N MET A 371 3.76 -25.91 -9.26
CA MET A 371 3.09 -25.59 -10.54
C MET A 371 2.54 -24.16 -10.48
N VAL A 372 3.05 -23.29 -11.35
CA VAL A 372 2.61 -21.88 -11.43
C VAL A 372 2.37 -21.55 -12.90
N ARG A 373 1.17 -21.08 -13.26
CA ARG A 373 0.73 -20.81 -14.66
C ARG A 373 0.96 -22.01 -15.61
N GLY A 374 0.74 -23.22 -15.15
CA GLY A 374 1.02 -24.41 -15.96
C GLY A 374 2.51 -24.72 -16.17
N HIS A 375 3.40 -23.89 -15.63
CA HIS A 375 4.84 -24.10 -15.66
C HIS A 375 5.35 -24.65 -14.33
N SER A 376 6.20 -25.66 -14.43
CA SER A 376 6.84 -26.29 -13.28
C SER A 376 8.05 -25.46 -12.85
N ARG A 377 8.03 -24.85 -11.67
CA ARG A 377 9.14 -24.04 -11.09
C ARG A 377 9.72 -24.73 -9.87
N HIS A 378 11.04 -24.64 -9.71
CA HIS A 378 11.70 -25.16 -8.51
C HIS A 378 11.27 -24.36 -7.27
N VAL A 379 10.96 -25.05 -6.16
CA VAL A 379 10.41 -24.44 -4.93
C VAL A 379 11.29 -23.31 -4.38
N VAL A 380 12.62 -23.47 -4.42
CA VAL A 380 13.55 -22.42 -3.95
C VAL A 380 13.49 -21.18 -4.82
N ALA A 381 13.38 -21.35 -6.15
CA ALA A 381 13.22 -20.22 -7.06
C ALA A 381 11.90 -19.50 -6.82
N TYR A 382 10.82 -20.25 -6.57
CA TYR A 382 9.51 -19.69 -6.23
C TYR A 382 9.52 -18.95 -4.87
N LEU A 383 10.14 -19.54 -3.83
CA LEU A 383 10.29 -18.89 -2.51
C LEU A 383 11.13 -17.61 -2.60
N ARG A 384 12.14 -17.58 -3.47
CA ARG A 384 12.97 -16.38 -3.69
C ARG A 384 12.13 -15.22 -4.25
N ASP A 385 11.12 -15.54 -5.06
CA ASP A 385 10.16 -14.54 -5.56
C ASP A 385 9.36 -13.88 -4.41
N PHE A 386 9.18 -14.56 -3.28
CA PHE A 386 8.58 -14.01 -2.07
C PHE A 386 9.60 -13.53 -1.04
N LEU A 387 10.81 -13.19 -1.49
CA LEU A 387 11.87 -12.63 -0.67
C LEU A 387 12.38 -13.59 0.45
N PHE A 388 12.29 -14.91 0.24
CA PHE A 388 12.90 -15.89 1.12
C PHE A 388 14.28 -16.32 0.62
N ASP A 389 15.22 -16.49 1.55
CA ASP A 389 16.53 -17.04 1.26
C ASP A 389 16.49 -18.56 1.06
N GLU A 390 17.45 -19.08 0.30
CA GLU A 390 17.60 -20.53 0.10
C GLU A 390 17.72 -21.32 1.41
N LYS A 391 18.38 -20.73 2.42
CA LYS A 391 18.51 -21.33 3.76
C LYS A 391 17.18 -21.42 4.48
N GLN A 392 16.31 -20.43 4.30
CA GLN A 392 14.98 -20.38 4.90
C GLN A 392 14.04 -21.44 4.29
N ALA A 393 14.25 -21.88 3.05
CA ALA A 393 13.41 -22.90 2.41
C ALA A 393 13.33 -24.20 3.26
N LYS A 394 14.39 -24.53 4.00
CA LYS A 394 14.47 -25.70 4.88
C LYS A 394 14.18 -25.37 6.36
N ALA A 395 13.96 -24.11 6.69
CA ALA A 395 13.63 -23.69 8.04
C ALA A 395 12.17 -24.06 8.42
N PRO A 396 11.87 -24.34 9.69
CA PRO A 396 10.50 -24.57 10.13
C PRO A 396 9.70 -23.26 10.11
N VAL A 397 8.40 -23.35 9.79
CA VAL A 397 7.48 -22.23 9.80
C VAL A 397 7.44 -21.51 11.16
N ALA A 398 7.66 -22.23 12.25
CA ALA A 398 7.72 -21.67 13.60
C ALA A 398 8.80 -20.59 13.76
N SER A 399 9.89 -20.63 12.98
CA SER A 399 11.00 -19.66 13.05
C SER A 399 10.70 -18.34 12.32
N LEU A 400 9.60 -18.26 11.56
CA LEU A 400 9.24 -17.10 10.78
C LEU A 400 8.61 -16.01 11.65
N SER A 401 8.91 -14.74 11.34
CA SER A 401 8.19 -13.58 11.83
C SER A 401 6.75 -13.56 11.31
N GLY A 402 5.88 -12.70 11.88
CA GLY A 402 4.49 -12.55 11.42
C GLY A 402 4.39 -12.19 9.94
N GLY A 403 5.16 -11.20 9.48
CA GLY A 403 5.20 -10.79 8.08
C GLY A 403 5.72 -11.88 7.14
N GLU A 404 6.75 -12.64 7.55
CA GLU A 404 7.25 -13.78 6.77
C GLU A 404 6.21 -14.91 6.68
N ARG A 405 5.47 -15.18 7.74
CA ARG A 405 4.34 -16.15 7.70
C ARG A 405 3.27 -15.72 6.70
N ASN A 406 2.91 -14.44 6.68
CA ASN A 406 1.94 -13.90 5.73
C ASN A 406 2.45 -14.01 4.28
N ARG A 407 3.74 -13.73 4.02
CA ARG A 407 4.35 -13.95 2.70
C ARG A 407 4.32 -15.41 2.25
N LEU A 408 4.63 -16.35 3.16
CA LEU A 408 4.56 -17.78 2.86
C LEU A 408 3.12 -18.22 2.58
N LEU A 409 2.16 -17.69 3.32
CA LEU A 409 0.74 -17.96 3.11
C LEU A 409 0.28 -17.45 1.74
N LEU A 410 0.67 -16.23 1.37
CA LEU A 410 0.45 -15.68 0.04
C LEU A 410 1.06 -16.58 -1.05
N ALA A 411 2.32 -16.96 -0.89
CA ALA A 411 2.99 -17.86 -1.82
C ALA A 411 2.21 -19.16 -2.00
N ARG A 412 1.69 -19.75 -0.92
CA ARG A 412 0.88 -20.97 -0.98
C ARG A 412 -0.45 -20.78 -1.69
N VAL A 413 -1.14 -19.67 -1.45
CA VAL A 413 -2.45 -19.38 -2.09
C VAL A 413 -2.28 -19.09 -3.57
N LEU A 414 -1.26 -18.30 -3.94
CA LEU A 414 -0.98 -17.91 -5.31
C LEU A 414 -0.40 -19.07 -6.17
N ALA A 415 0.11 -20.12 -5.53
CA ALA A 415 0.51 -21.35 -6.21
C ALA A 415 -0.69 -22.24 -6.60
N GLN A 416 -1.87 -22.05 -5.99
CA GLN A 416 -3.05 -22.84 -6.30
C GLN A 416 -3.66 -22.37 -7.61
N PRO A 417 -3.95 -23.30 -8.57
CA PRO A 417 -4.68 -22.95 -9.77
C PRO A 417 -6.07 -22.43 -9.39
N SER A 418 -6.38 -21.20 -9.77
CA SER A 418 -7.67 -20.59 -9.45
C SER A 418 -8.10 -19.62 -10.53
N ASN A 419 -9.40 -19.47 -10.71
CA ASN A 419 -10.01 -18.46 -11.58
C ASN A 419 -10.83 -17.42 -10.79
N LEU A 420 -10.96 -17.64 -9.49
CA LEU A 420 -11.51 -16.68 -8.53
C LEU A 420 -10.56 -16.61 -7.33
N LEU A 421 -9.95 -15.44 -7.12
CA LEU A 421 -9.08 -15.18 -5.97
C LEU A 421 -9.83 -14.31 -4.97
N VAL A 422 -9.88 -14.76 -3.73
CA VAL A 422 -10.54 -14.06 -2.62
C VAL A 422 -9.49 -13.71 -1.58
N LEU A 423 -9.28 -12.41 -1.36
CA LEU A 423 -8.31 -11.89 -0.40
C LEU A 423 -9.05 -11.10 0.69
N ASP A 424 -9.00 -11.58 1.93
CA ASP A 424 -9.60 -10.90 3.09
C ASP A 424 -8.48 -10.28 3.93
N GLU A 425 -8.37 -8.94 3.87
CA GLU A 425 -7.36 -8.09 4.52
C GLU A 425 -5.91 -8.55 4.26
N PRO A 426 -5.50 -8.73 2.99
CA PRO A 426 -4.16 -9.23 2.66
C PRO A 426 -3.05 -8.24 2.97
N THR A 427 -3.37 -6.96 3.13
CA THR A 427 -2.43 -5.86 3.36
C THR A 427 -1.97 -5.76 4.81
N ASN A 428 -2.69 -6.38 5.74
CA ASN A 428 -2.32 -6.36 7.16
C ASN A 428 -0.97 -7.05 7.39
N ASP A 429 -0.12 -6.43 8.21
CA ASP A 429 1.20 -6.93 8.62
C ASP A 429 2.22 -7.13 7.47
N LEU A 430 1.92 -6.64 6.25
CA LEU A 430 2.87 -6.62 5.14
C LEU A 430 3.68 -5.32 5.13
N ASP A 431 4.94 -5.41 4.76
CA ASP A 431 5.77 -4.22 4.49
C ASP A 431 5.51 -3.67 3.08
N MET A 432 5.97 -2.44 2.83
CA MET A 432 5.76 -1.77 1.56
C MET A 432 6.32 -2.56 0.37
N ASP A 433 7.50 -3.17 0.51
CA ASP A 433 8.11 -4.01 -0.54
C ASP A 433 7.23 -5.23 -0.86
N THR A 434 6.63 -5.84 0.17
CA THR A 434 5.71 -7.00 -0.01
C THR A 434 4.36 -6.55 -0.57
N LEU A 435 3.87 -5.36 -0.21
CA LEU A 435 2.65 -4.79 -0.78
C LEU A 435 2.82 -4.49 -2.26
N ASP A 436 3.96 -3.91 -2.66
CA ASP A 436 4.27 -3.66 -4.08
C ASP A 436 4.34 -4.97 -4.87
N LEU A 437 5.02 -5.96 -4.30
CA LEU A 437 5.09 -7.28 -4.90
C LEU A 437 3.70 -7.91 -5.06
N LEU A 438 2.85 -7.86 -4.02
CA LEU A 438 1.49 -8.37 -4.07
C LEU A 438 0.68 -7.64 -5.15
N GLN A 439 0.85 -6.32 -5.25
CA GLN A 439 0.17 -5.52 -6.24
C GLN A 439 0.58 -5.90 -7.67
N GLU A 440 1.89 -6.01 -7.95
CA GLU A 440 2.40 -6.45 -9.26
C GLU A 440 1.84 -7.82 -9.66
N VAL A 441 1.84 -8.75 -8.71
CA VAL A 441 1.30 -10.10 -8.89
C VAL A 441 -0.19 -10.09 -9.21
N LEU A 442 -0.97 -9.31 -8.46
CA LEU A 442 -2.42 -9.21 -8.65
C LEU A 442 -2.78 -8.46 -9.93
N ASP A 443 -1.95 -7.50 -10.35
CA ASP A 443 -2.17 -6.79 -11.60
C ASP A 443 -2.04 -7.71 -12.82
N GLU A 444 -1.10 -8.65 -12.77
CA GLU A 444 -0.92 -9.68 -13.80
C GLU A 444 -1.94 -10.85 -13.73
N TYR A 445 -2.80 -10.90 -12.71
CA TYR A 445 -3.76 -11.98 -12.55
C TYR A 445 -4.96 -11.83 -13.50
N ASP A 446 -5.14 -12.76 -14.42
CA ASP A 446 -6.22 -12.75 -15.44
C ASP A 446 -7.57 -13.27 -14.92
N GLY A 447 -7.64 -13.75 -13.68
CA GLY A 447 -8.86 -14.24 -13.05
C GLY A 447 -9.72 -13.14 -12.44
N THR A 448 -10.81 -13.56 -11.79
CA THR A 448 -11.69 -12.67 -11.03
C THR A 448 -11.13 -12.47 -9.62
N LEU A 449 -11.12 -11.23 -9.13
CA LEU A 449 -10.61 -10.86 -7.81
C LEU A 449 -11.73 -10.32 -6.93
N ILE A 450 -11.84 -10.83 -5.71
CA ILE A 450 -12.62 -10.22 -4.62
C ILE A 450 -11.63 -9.84 -3.51
N LEU A 451 -11.54 -8.55 -3.22
CA LEU A 451 -10.58 -7.97 -2.31
C LEU A 451 -11.29 -7.23 -1.17
N VAL A 452 -11.11 -7.68 0.07
CA VAL A 452 -11.47 -6.89 1.26
C VAL A 452 -10.21 -6.20 1.75
N SER A 453 -10.19 -4.88 1.77
CA SER A 453 -9.04 -4.12 2.28
C SER A 453 -9.46 -2.76 2.82
N HIS A 454 -8.67 -2.24 3.75
CA HIS A 454 -8.74 -0.88 4.25
C HIS A 454 -7.63 0.02 3.67
N ASP A 455 -6.76 -0.53 2.82
CA ASP A 455 -5.73 0.20 2.10
C ASP A 455 -6.32 0.86 0.84
N ARG A 456 -6.38 2.19 0.85
CA ARG A 456 -7.00 3.01 -0.22
C ARG A 456 -6.21 2.97 -1.51
N ASP A 457 -4.88 3.07 -1.42
CA ASP A 457 -3.99 3.04 -2.59
C ASP A 457 -4.04 1.67 -3.27
N PHE A 458 -4.05 0.61 -2.48
CA PHE A 458 -4.17 -0.75 -2.97
C PHE A 458 -5.51 -1.02 -3.68
N LEU A 459 -6.62 -0.49 -3.12
CA LEU A 459 -7.94 -0.57 -3.76
C LEU A 459 -7.97 0.25 -5.06
N ASP A 460 -7.49 1.50 -5.04
CA ASP A 460 -7.53 2.38 -6.21
C ASP A 460 -6.73 1.82 -7.41
N ARG A 461 -5.67 1.07 -7.15
CA ARG A 461 -4.82 0.48 -8.20
C ARG A 461 -5.35 -0.83 -8.77
N LEU A 462 -6.05 -1.63 -7.96
CA LEU A 462 -6.37 -3.02 -8.32
C LEU A 462 -7.81 -3.27 -8.70
N VAL A 463 -8.79 -2.47 -8.20
CA VAL A 463 -10.19 -2.82 -8.37
C VAL A 463 -10.88 -1.93 -9.41
N ASN A 464 -11.84 -2.54 -10.14
CA ASN A 464 -12.67 -1.85 -11.12
C ASN A 464 -14.12 -1.65 -10.67
N GLY A 465 -14.49 -2.21 -9.52
CA GLY A 465 -15.77 -2.02 -8.86
C GLY A 465 -15.65 -2.14 -7.34
N THR A 466 -16.48 -1.42 -6.59
CA THR A 466 -16.42 -1.40 -5.13
C THR A 466 -17.79 -1.64 -4.53
N PHE A 467 -17.91 -2.62 -3.62
CA PHE A 467 -19.08 -2.87 -2.79
C PHE A 467 -18.89 -2.21 -1.43
N VAL A 468 -19.78 -1.30 -1.09
CA VAL A 468 -19.73 -0.53 0.16
C VAL A 468 -20.82 -1.01 1.11
N LEU A 469 -20.41 -1.58 2.25
CA LEU A 469 -21.32 -1.96 3.33
C LEU A 469 -21.51 -0.77 4.26
N LEU A 470 -22.77 -0.33 4.42
CA LEU A 470 -23.11 0.85 5.24
C LEU A 470 -23.30 0.52 6.74
N GLY A 471 -23.24 -0.76 7.13
CA GLY A 471 -23.40 -1.22 8.52
C GLY A 471 -24.85 -1.42 8.97
N ASP A 472 -25.83 -1.02 8.16
CA ASP A 472 -27.28 -1.20 8.38
C ASP A 472 -27.87 -2.35 7.54
N GLY A 473 -27.01 -3.17 6.96
CA GLY A 473 -27.36 -4.27 6.08
C GLY A 473 -27.47 -3.87 4.60
N ARG A 474 -27.40 -2.61 4.26
CA ARG A 474 -27.39 -2.17 2.86
C ARG A 474 -25.99 -2.27 2.27
N VAL A 475 -25.91 -2.82 1.06
CA VAL A 475 -24.71 -2.89 0.25
C VAL A 475 -24.95 -2.06 -1.01
N ARG A 476 -24.04 -1.15 -1.32
CA ARG A 476 -24.09 -0.33 -2.55
C ARG A 476 -22.92 -0.69 -3.43
N GLU A 477 -23.15 -0.69 -4.74
CA GLU A 477 -22.14 -0.93 -5.74
C GLU A 477 -21.75 0.39 -6.42
N TYR A 478 -20.44 0.61 -6.57
CA TYR A 478 -19.85 1.77 -7.22
C TYR A 478 -18.82 1.31 -8.25
N ALA A 479 -18.71 2.03 -9.36
CA ALA A 479 -17.69 1.77 -10.36
C ALA A 479 -16.35 2.40 -9.92
N GLY A 480 -15.25 1.66 -10.10
CA GLY A 480 -13.90 2.10 -9.75
C GLY A 480 -13.46 1.79 -8.33
N GLY A 481 -12.36 2.41 -7.91
CA GLY A 481 -11.73 2.23 -6.61
C GLY A 481 -12.34 3.07 -5.49
N TYR A 482 -11.56 3.22 -4.40
CA TYR A 482 -11.99 4.01 -3.23
C TYR A 482 -12.17 5.50 -3.55
N SER A 483 -11.26 6.07 -4.32
CA SER A 483 -11.33 7.49 -4.73
C SER A 483 -12.56 7.76 -5.61
N ASP A 484 -12.93 6.81 -6.47
CA ASP A 484 -14.12 6.87 -7.30
C ASP A 484 -15.39 6.78 -6.46
N TYR A 485 -15.43 5.86 -5.48
CA TYR A 485 -16.50 5.77 -4.49
C TYR A 485 -16.72 7.11 -3.78
N LEU A 486 -15.65 7.75 -3.27
CA LEU A 486 -15.77 9.03 -2.58
C LEU A 486 -16.35 10.14 -3.48
N ARG A 487 -16.00 10.15 -4.76
CA ARG A 487 -16.55 11.12 -5.73
C ARG A 487 -18.03 10.87 -6.00
N GLN A 488 -18.42 9.63 -6.20
CA GLN A 488 -19.79 9.22 -6.50
C GLN A 488 -20.71 9.38 -5.28
N SER A 489 -20.25 9.00 -4.08
CA SER A 489 -21.04 9.08 -2.84
C SER A 489 -21.36 10.52 -2.42
N ARG A 490 -20.53 11.51 -2.77
CA ARG A 490 -20.82 12.94 -2.54
C ARG A 490 -22.01 13.44 -3.36
N GLY A 491 -22.30 12.80 -4.48
CA GLY A 491 -23.51 13.07 -5.28
C GLY A 491 -24.77 12.40 -4.73
N ASP A 492 -24.60 11.37 -3.91
CA ASP A 492 -25.66 10.58 -3.27
C ASP A 492 -26.08 11.10 -1.88
N ALA A 493 -25.71 12.35 -1.51
CA ALA A 493 -26.15 12.95 -0.26
C ALA A 493 -27.68 12.80 -0.14
N PRO A 494 -28.24 12.30 0.96
CA PRO A 494 -29.66 12.02 1.07
C PRO A 494 -30.42 13.30 0.79
N ILE A 495 -31.26 13.28 -0.25
CA ILE A 495 -32.29 14.29 -0.48
C ILE A 495 -33.08 14.29 0.82
N ALA A 496 -32.91 15.36 1.63
CA ALA A 496 -33.64 15.54 2.87
C ALA A 496 -35.13 15.29 2.57
N ALA A 497 -35.77 14.44 3.40
CA ALA A 497 -37.17 14.10 3.26
C ALA A 497 -38.00 15.34 2.97
N PRO A 498 -38.97 15.28 2.06
CA PRO A 498 -39.75 16.46 1.66
C PRO A 498 -40.42 17.06 2.89
N ARG A 499 -40.05 18.29 3.23
CA ARG A 499 -40.76 19.08 4.23
C ARG A 499 -42.22 19.26 3.77
N PRO A 500 -43.19 19.19 4.67
CA PRO A 500 -44.59 19.45 4.32
C PRO A 500 -44.73 20.83 3.69
N PRO A 501 -45.64 21.00 2.73
CA PRO A 501 -45.76 22.24 1.96
C PRO A 501 -46.18 23.42 2.87
N LYS A 502 -45.35 24.46 2.88
CA LYS A 502 -45.73 25.77 3.42
C LYS A 502 -46.70 26.47 2.46
N PRO A 503 -47.60 27.29 2.98
CA PRO A 503 -48.57 28.03 2.17
C PRO A 503 -47.89 29.00 1.20
N PRO A 504 -48.54 29.39 0.09
CA PRO A 504 -47.93 30.13 -0.99
C PRO A 504 -47.63 31.57 -0.59
N GLU A 505 -46.36 31.91 -0.44
CA GLU A 505 -45.89 33.29 -0.44
C GLU A 505 -45.55 33.74 -1.87
N ARG A 506 -45.92 35.00 -2.17
CA ARG A 506 -45.82 35.67 -3.46
C ARG A 506 -44.39 35.62 -4.00
N ARG A 507 -44.24 35.22 -5.26
CA ARG A 507 -43.01 35.23 -6.04
C ARG A 507 -42.44 36.65 -6.16
N PRO A 508 -41.15 36.85 -5.85
CA PRO A 508 -40.35 37.90 -6.46
C PRO A 508 -39.81 37.41 -7.83
N GLU A 509 -39.73 38.37 -8.74
CA GLU A 509 -39.28 38.19 -10.11
C GLU A 509 -37.87 37.53 -10.19
N ARG A 510 -37.74 36.62 -11.13
CA ARG A 510 -36.53 35.85 -11.45
C ARG A 510 -35.49 36.79 -12.08
N PRO A 511 -34.24 36.87 -11.56
CA PRO A 511 -33.15 37.45 -12.34
C PRO A 511 -32.81 36.50 -13.51
N GLU A 512 -32.61 37.09 -14.67
CA GLU A 512 -32.18 36.40 -15.89
C GLU A 512 -30.91 35.58 -15.64
N ARG A 513 -30.96 34.28 -15.93
CA ARG A 513 -29.79 33.41 -15.96
C ARG A 513 -28.87 33.85 -17.09
N GLN A 514 -27.70 34.35 -16.75
CA GLN A 514 -26.61 34.48 -17.70
C GLN A 514 -26.27 33.09 -18.27
N PRO A 515 -25.98 32.95 -19.56
CA PRO A 515 -25.64 31.68 -20.16
C PRO A 515 -24.33 31.17 -19.58
N ARG A 516 -24.32 29.93 -19.08
CA ARG A 516 -23.08 29.25 -18.66
C ARG A 516 -22.10 29.27 -19.81
N ALA A 517 -20.95 29.88 -19.59
CA ALA A 517 -19.85 29.85 -20.55
C ALA A 517 -19.49 28.40 -20.87
N ARG A 518 -19.44 28.05 -22.12
CA ARG A 518 -19.00 26.76 -22.65
C ARG A 518 -17.90 27.02 -23.66
N LEU A 519 -16.99 26.08 -23.84
CA LEU A 519 -16.03 26.12 -24.95
C LEU A 519 -16.81 26.32 -26.26
N SER A 520 -16.28 27.17 -27.16
CA SER A 520 -16.86 27.34 -28.47
C SER A 520 -16.81 26.04 -29.27
N TYR A 521 -17.72 25.82 -30.18
CA TYR A 521 -17.76 24.64 -31.05
C TYR A 521 -16.41 24.41 -31.78
N LYS A 522 -15.72 25.51 -32.15
CA LYS A 522 -14.42 25.50 -32.80
C LYS A 522 -13.32 24.97 -31.85
N GLU A 523 -13.30 25.44 -30.60
CA GLU A 523 -12.34 25.00 -29.57
C GLU A 523 -12.55 23.54 -29.17
N MET A 524 -13.81 23.09 -29.11
CA MET A 524 -14.14 21.69 -28.79
C MET A 524 -13.67 20.73 -29.91
N ARG A 525 -13.87 21.12 -31.18
CA ARG A 525 -13.39 20.34 -32.33
C ARG A 525 -11.87 20.33 -32.44
N GLU A 526 -11.22 21.44 -32.10
CA GLU A 526 -9.75 21.56 -32.03
C GLU A 526 -9.19 20.64 -30.93
N LEU A 527 -9.81 20.62 -29.74
CA LEU A 527 -9.45 19.76 -28.63
C LEU A 527 -9.56 18.25 -28.96
N GLU A 528 -10.56 17.86 -29.76
CA GLU A 528 -10.73 16.48 -30.23
C GLU A 528 -9.71 16.07 -31.29
N SER A 529 -9.21 16.99 -32.12
CA SER A 529 -8.28 16.69 -33.20
C SER A 529 -6.81 16.75 -32.80
N LEU A 530 -6.45 17.55 -31.80
CA LEU A 530 -5.08 17.75 -31.35
C LEU A 530 -4.37 16.48 -30.88
N PRO A 531 -4.97 15.53 -30.15
CA PRO A 531 -4.31 14.28 -29.75
C PRO A 531 -3.83 13.45 -30.94
N ALA A 532 -4.64 13.32 -31.97
CA ALA A 532 -4.27 12.60 -33.20
C ALA A 532 -3.13 13.29 -33.98
N GLU A 533 -3.10 14.62 -33.96
CA GLU A 533 -2.04 15.41 -34.56
C GLU A 533 -0.72 15.29 -33.79
N ILE A 534 -0.75 15.33 -32.46
CA ILE A 534 0.39 15.11 -31.58
C ILE A 534 0.97 13.71 -31.80
N GLU A 535 0.12 12.69 -31.88
CA GLU A 535 0.56 11.32 -32.14
C GLU A 535 1.25 11.17 -33.51
N ARG A 536 0.67 11.77 -34.55
CA ARG A 536 1.27 11.78 -35.91
C ARG A 536 2.64 12.47 -35.93
N LEU A 537 2.75 13.66 -35.30
CA LEU A 537 4.01 14.40 -35.22
C LEU A 537 5.07 13.66 -34.40
N THR A 538 4.65 12.99 -33.32
CA THR A 538 5.55 12.15 -32.50
C THR A 538 6.09 10.97 -33.30
N GLN A 539 5.28 10.34 -34.12
CA GLN A 539 5.70 9.22 -34.97
C GLN A 539 6.65 9.70 -36.10
N GLU A 540 6.34 10.86 -36.71
CA GLU A 540 7.20 11.46 -37.72
C GLU A 540 8.57 11.86 -37.14
N LYS A 541 8.59 12.43 -35.91
CA LYS A 541 9.82 12.71 -35.15
C LYS A 541 10.68 11.46 -34.95
N LYS A 542 10.06 10.36 -34.45
CA LYS A 542 10.77 9.09 -34.26
C LYS A 542 11.36 8.53 -35.54
N THR A 543 10.66 8.64 -36.65
CA THR A 543 11.13 8.16 -37.94
C THR A 543 12.34 8.97 -38.44
N LEU A 544 12.29 10.29 -38.30
CA LEU A 544 13.40 11.18 -38.67
C LEU A 544 14.61 11.00 -37.74
N GLU A 545 14.40 10.81 -36.44
CA GLU A 545 15.47 10.50 -35.49
C GLU A 545 16.14 9.15 -35.80
N ALA A 546 15.35 8.13 -36.17
CA ALA A 546 15.88 6.83 -36.59
C ALA A 546 16.69 6.94 -37.91
N MET A 547 16.22 7.73 -38.86
CA MET A 547 16.98 8.00 -40.10
C MET A 547 18.30 8.72 -39.83
N LEU A 548 18.31 9.69 -38.92
CA LEU A 548 19.50 10.45 -38.54
C LEU A 548 20.49 9.64 -37.68
N ALA A 549 20.01 8.61 -36.99
CA ALA A 549 20.84 7.68 -36.21
C ALA A 549 21.66 6.72 -37.11
N ASP A 550 21.29 6.56 -38.39
CA ASP A 550 22.09 5.81 -39.34
C ASP A 550 23.32 6.62 -39.76
N GLY A 551 24.46 6.36 -39.12
CA GLY A 551 25.73 7.04 -39.38
C GLY A 551 26.24 6.94 -40.84
N SER A 552 25.63 6.07 -41.66
CA SER A 552 25.98 5.92 -43.08
C SER A 552 25.23 6.92 -43.98
N LEU A 553 24.14 7.52 -43.55
CA LEU A 553 23.29 8.40 -44.35
C LEU A 553 24.05 9.67 -44.79
N TYR A 554 24.82 10.28 -43.88
CA TYR A 554 25.60 11.47 -44.17
C TYR A 554 26.67 11.23 -45.27
N GLN A 555 27.25 10.02 -45.33
CA GLN A 555 28.25 9.65 -46.31
C GLN A 555 27.63 9.26 -47.66
N ARG A 556 26.41 8.75 -47.70
CA ARG A 556 25.72 8.28 -48.89
C ARG A 556 24.90 9.37 -49.58
N ASP A 557 24.20 10.18 -48.80
CA ASP A 557 23.35 11.27 -49.33
C ASP A 557 23.29 12.43 -48.32
N ARG A 558 24.21 13.37 -48.51
CA ARG A 558 24.31 14.56 -47.66
C ARG A 558 23.07 15.46 -47.76
N ALA A 559 22.45 15.53 -48.95
CA ALA A 559 21.28 16.37 -49.16
C ALA A 559 20.07 15.81 -48.39
N ALA A 560 19.86 14.49 -48.40
CA ALA A 560 18.82 13.83 -47.65
C ALA A 560 19.02 13.97 -46.12
N PHE A 561 20.28 13.94 -45.65
CA PHE A 561 20.60 14.19 -44.24
C PHE A 561 20.26 15.62 -43.83
N GLU A 562 20.68 16.63 -44.58
CA GLU A 562 20.40 18.06 -44.31
C GLU A 562 18.90 18.36 -44.37
N ASP A 563 18.14 17.72 -45.25
CA ASP A 563 16.69 17.84 -45.33
C ASP A 563 15.99 17.17 -44.11
N ALA A 564 16.44 15.98 -43.71
CA ALA A 564 15.93 15.30 -42.52
C ALA A 564 16.17 16.12 -41.22
N VAL A 565 17.35 16.77 -41.08
CA VAL A 565 17.65 17.66 -39.95
C VAL A 565 16.71 18.86 -39.92
N ARG A 566 16.51 19.51 -41.08
CA ARG A 566 15.60 20.66 -41.21
C ARG A 566 14.16 20.28 -40.86
N ARG A 567 13.72 19.14 -41.40
CA ARG A 567 12.36 18.61 -41.17
C ARG A 567 12.15 18.19 -39.73
N LEU A 568 13.14 17.61 -39.06
CA LEU A 568 13.10 17.31 -37.62
C LEU A 568 12.92 18.58 -36.77
N GLY A 569 13.61 19.69 -37.15
CA GLY A 569 13.41 20.99 -36.50
C GLY A 569 11.97 21.49 -36.61
N THR A 570 11.40 21.49 -37.82
CA THR A 570 10.00 21.93 -38.04
C THR A 570 8.98 21.04 -37.34
N VAL A 571 9.20 19.72 -37.31
CA VAL A 571 8.32 18.77 -36.62
C VAL A 571 8.38 18.95 -35.09
N ARG A 572 9.55 19.24 -34.53
CA ARG A 572 9.69 19.55 -33.08
C ARG A 572 8.94 20.82 -32.68
N GLU A 573 9.08 21.89 -33.48
CA GLU A 573 8.35 23.13 -33.23
C GLU A 573 6.84 22.95 -33.38
N ALA A 574 6.37 22.21 -34.36
CA ALA A 574 4.96 21.90 -34.56
C ALA A 574 4.39 21.05 -33.39
N LEU A 575 5.17 20.07 -32.92
CA LEU A 575 4.79 19.23 -31.78
C LEU A 575 4.64 20.06 -30.49
N THR A 576 5.61 20.91 -30.17
CA THR A 576 5.54 21.80 -28.99
C THR A 576 4.33 22.70 -29.05
N LYS A 577 4.04 23.32 -30.21
CA LYS A 577 2.86 24.18 -30.37
C LYS A 577 1.53 23.43 -30.21
N ALA A 578 1.46 22.19 -30.71
CA ALA A 578 0.27 21.36 -30.59
C ALA A 578 0.04 20.92 -29.12
N GLU A 579 1.11 20.56 -28.41
CA GLU A 579 1.06 20.19 -26.98
C GLU A 579 0.66 21.40 -26.11
N GLU A 580 1.26 22.57 -26.30
CA GLU A 580 0.90 23.81 -25.60
C GLU A 580 -0.58 24.17 -25.82
N ARG A 581 -1.04 24.10 -27.07
CA ARG A 581 -2.43 24.42 -27.42
C ARG A 581 -3.41 23.43 -26.84
N TRP A 582 -3.09 22.16 -26.80
CA TRP A 582 -3.90 21.13 -26.15
C TRP A 582 -4.02 21.38 -24.64
N LEU A 583 -2.91 21.69 -23.96
CA LEU A 583 -2.90 22.02 -22.53
C LEU A 583 -3.72 23.27 -22.21
N GLU A 584 -3.64 24.32 -23.06
CA GLU A 584 -4.43 25.54 -22.89
C GLU A 584 -5.94 25.28 -22.98
N LEU A 585 -6.37 24.48 -23.97
CA LEU A 585 -7.78 24.15 -24.17
C LEU A 585 -8.30 23.21 -23.07
N GLU A 586 -7.49 22.27 -22.57
CA GLU A 586 -7.84 21.42 -21.44
C GLU A 586 -7.99 22.23 -20.15
N ALA A 587 -7.04 23.12 -19.84
CA ALA A 587 -7.11 24.00 -18.67
C ALA A 587 -8.39 24.87 -18.71
N ARG A 588 -8.70 25.42 -19.89
CA ARG A 588 -9.90 26.23 -20.08
C ARG A 588 -11.18 25.40 -19.95
N ARG A 589 -11.19 24.15 -20.40
CA ARG A 589 -12.31 23.21 -20.21
C ARG A 589 -12.54 22.93 -18.74
N GLU A 590 -11.46 22.71 -17.96
CA GLU A 590 -11.54 22.49 -16.52
C GLU A 590 -12.02 23.73 -15.76
N GLU A 591 -11.58 24.94 -16.12
CA GLU A 591 -12.05 26.18 -15.51
C GLU A 591 -13.56 26.38 -15.74
N LEU A 592 -14.01 26.12 -16.96
CA LEU A 592 -15.44 26.21 -17.31
C LEU A 592 -16.29 25.10 -16.67
N ALA A 593 -15.69 23.98 -16.32
CA ALA A 593 -16.36 22.90 -15.58
C ALA A 593 -16.47 23.18 -14.07
N ARG A 594 -15.57 24.02 -13.53
CA ARG A 594 -15.56 24.45 -12.12
C ARG A 594 -16.44 25.67 -11.84
N SER A 595 -16.74 26.46 -12.86
CA SER A 595 -17.66 27.64 -12.79
C SER A 595 -19.12 27.23 -13.08
#